data_40f20715209b9427b154e8d1ce5ab813
#
_entry.id   40f20715209b9427b154e8d1ce5ab813
#
_cell.length_a   1.000
_cell.length_b   1.000
_cell.length_c   1.000
_cell.angle_alpha   90.00
_cell.angle_beta   90.00
_cell.angle_gamma   90.00
#
_symmetry.space_group_name_H-M   'P 1'
#
loop_
_entity.id
_entity.type
_entity.pdbx_description
1 polymer ?
#
loop_
_entity_poly.entity_id
_entity_poly.type
_entity_poly.pdbx_seq_one_letter_code
_entity_poly.pdbx_strand_id
1 'polypeptide(L)'
;MLFKKLRSQSGVTMVELVIVLAIMGILAVTVIPMYSKLQHKSQYTRNESNMTIIQEAFINYFYYTYSIGTPHYPPPPDSLMTDEWCNAPMDSSINYQTPNELFGTGEVPKNSNNNPFLYRSWIENVGDGRQKRNIVIK
;
A
#
# COMPACT_ATOMS: atom_id res chain seq x y z
N MET A 1 62.61 -0.53 32.64
CA MET A 1 61.82 0.62 32.98
C MET A 1 60.64 0.71 32.04
N LEU A 2 59.48 0.34 32.49
CA LEU A 2 58.23 0.44 31.69
C LEU A 2 57.57 1.80 31.96
N PHE A 3 57.63 2.71 31.00
CA PHE A 3 56.86 3.95 31.06
C PHE A 3 55.38 3.63 30.79
N LYS A 4 54.61 3.57 31.87
CA LYS A 4 53.16 3.51 31.81
C LYS A 4 52.63 4.83 31.30
N LYS A 5 52.27 4.89 30.01
CA LYS A 5 51.64 6.07 29.36
C LYS A 5 50.29 6.31 30.04
N LEU A 6 50.23 7.25 30.94
CA LEU A 6 48.99 7.73 31.56
C LEU A 6 48.14 8.33 30.45
N ARG A 7 47.08 7.61 30.09
CA ARG A 7 46.04 8.07 29.15
C ARG A 7 45.33 9.22 29.88
N SER A 8 45.58 10.46 29.48
CA SER A 8 44.81 11.61 29.94
C SER A 8 43.35 11.41 29.59
N GLN A 9 42.51 11.13 30.57
CA GLN A 9 41.07 11.18 30.42
C GLN A 9 40.69 12.65 30.59
N SER A 10 40.60 13.37 29.45
CA SER A 10 39.98 14.68 29.44
C SER A 10 38.46 14.50 29.62
N GLY A 11 37.96 14.86 30.75
CA GLY A 11 36.50 14.90 31.01
C GLY A 11 35.84 15.99 30.17
N VAL A 12 34.59 15.76 29.75
CA VAL A 12 33.78 16.77 29.05
C VAL A 12 33.50 17.93 30.01
N THR A 13 33.74 19.15 29.54
CA THR A 13 33.42 20.34 30.34
C THR A 13 31.91 20.58 30.41
N MET A 14 31.43 21.21 31.48
CA MET A 14 30.03 21.61 31.61
C MET A 14 29.56 22.47 30.43
N VAL A 15 30.44 23.32 29.92
CA VAL A 15 30.11 24.18 28.77
C VAL A 15 29.91 23.37 27.50
N GLU A 16 30.76 22.39 27.22
CA GLU A 16 30.59 21.48 26.07
C GLU A 16 29.27 20.70 26.14
N LEU A 17 28.88 20.23 27.35
CA LEU A 17 27.61 19.54 27.52
C LEU A 17 26.41 20.46 27.21
N VAL A 18 26.44 21.71 27.71
CA VAL A 18 25.35 22.68 27.48
C VAL A 18 25.23 23.04 25.99
N ILE A 19 26.37 23.24 25.30
CA ILE A 19 26.37 23.53 23.85
C ILE A 19 25.76 22.35 23.06
N VAL A 20 26.13 21.11 23.38
CA VAL A 20 25.59 19.92 22.71
C VAL A 20 24.08 19.82 22.93
N LEU A 21 23.60 20.03 24.17
CA LEU A 21 22.16 20.01 24.49
C LEU A 21 21.41 21.13 23.75
N ALA A 22 21.99 22.33 23.65
CA ALA A 22 21.37 23.42 22.89
C ALA A 22 21.23 23.09 21.40
N ILE A 23 22.29 22.55 20.79
CA ILE A 23 22.25 22.12 19.37
C ILE A 23 21.24 21.00 19.15
N MET A 24 21.22 19.97 20.01
CA MET A 24 20.23 18.89 19.94
C MET A 24 18.81 19.41 20.09
N GLY A 25 18.56 20.38 20.94
CA GLY A 25 17.25 21.01 21.10
C GLY A 25 16.77 21.68 19.83
N ILE A 26 17.63 22.44 19.15
CA ILE A 26 17.31 23.12 17.90
C ILE A 26 17.02 22.09 16.79
N LEU A 27 17.83 21.03 16.69
CA LEU A 27 17.64 19.98 15.69
C LEU A 27 16.32 19.19 15.94
N ALA A 28 16.00 18.88 17.19
CA ALA A 28 14.77 18.17 17.54
C ALA A 28 13.50 18.93 17.09
N VAL A 29 13.45 20.24 17.26
CA VAL A 29 12.30 21.08 16.86
C VAL A 29 12.08 21.04 15.34
N THR A 30 13.10 20.92 14.54
CA THR A 30 12.99 20.89 13.08
C THR A 30 12.68 19.48 12.54
N VAL A 31 13.20 18.44 13.17
CA VAL A 31 13.07 17.04 12.70
C VAL A 31 11.68 16.47 12.97
N ILE A 32 11.08 16.77 14.12
CA ILE A 32 9.77 16.19 14.50
C ILE A 32 8.67 16.47 13.47
N PRO A 33 8.39 17.71 13.03
CA PRO A 33 7.35 17.99 12.06
C PRO A 33 7.65 17.40 10.67
N MET A 34 8.94 17.33 10.30
CA MET A 34 9.35 16.72 9.04
C MET A 34 9.09 15.22 9.03
N TYR A 35 9.37 14.54 10.13
CA TYR A 35 9.12 13.09 10.26
C TYR A 35 7.63 12.72 10.11
N SER A 36 6.75 13.49 10.73
CA SER A 36 5.30 13.29 10.59
C SER A 36 4.83 13.42 9.13
N LYS A 37 5.30 14.44 8.41
CA LYS A 37 4.98 14.61 6.99
C LYS A 37 5.49 13.47 6.12
N LEU A 38 6.68 12.96 6.41
CA LEU A 38 7.25 11.80 5.69
C LEU A 38 6.46 10.52 5.94
N GLN A 39 5.98 10.29 7.17
CA GLN A 39 5.12 9.15 7.46
C GLN A 39 3.82 9.21 6.67
N HIS A 40 3.11 10.33 6.66
CA HIS A 40 1.87 10.49 5.90
C HIS A 40 2.10 10.29 4.40
N LYS A 41 3.18 10.86 3.85
CA LYS A 41 3.54 10.67 2.45
C LYS A 41 3.84 9.20 2.13
N SER A 42 4.58 8.51 2.99
CA SER A 42 4.89 7.09 2.83
C SER A 42 3.62 6.22 2.84
N GLN A 43 2.69 6.48 3.77
CA GLN A 43 1.40 5.78 3.82
C GLN A 43 0.57 6.02 2.56
N TYR A 44 0.51 7.26 2.09
CA TYR A 44 -0.20 7.61 0.85
C TYR A 44 0.39 6.88 -0.36
N THR A 45 1.72 6.94 -0.54
CA THR A 45 2.39 6.26 -1.65
C THR A 45 2.21 4.74 -1.60
N ARG A 46 2.24 4.14 -0.41
CA ARG A 46 1.96 2.71 -0.24
C ARG A 46 0.53 2.36 -0.65
N ASN A 47 -0.46 3.15 -0.24
CA ASN A 47 -1.85 2.93 -0.60
C ASN A 47 -2.05 3.05 -2.12
N GLU A 48 -1.46 4.05 -2.75
CA GLU A 48 -1.51 4.24 -4.20
C GLU A 48 -0.88 3.07 -4.96
N SER A 49 0.30 2.61 -4.51
CA SER A 49 0.95 1.44 -5.08
C SER A 49 0.10 0.17 -4.94
N ASN A 50 -0.49 -0.06 -3.77
CA ASN A 50 -1.34 -1.23 -3.56
C ASN A 50 -2.63 -1.17 -4.39
N MET A 51 -3.24 0.00 -4.56
CA MET A 51 -4.38 0.16 -5.47
C MET A 51 -4.01 -0.14 -6.92
N THR A 52 -2.84 0.28 -7.37
CA THR A 52 -2.34 -0.01 -8.72
C THR A 52 -2.15 -1.51 -8.93
N ILE A 53 -1.56 -2.22 -7.96
CA ILE A 53 -1.40 -3.68 -8.00
C ILE A 53 -2.76 -4.39 -8.12
N ILE A 54 -3.76 -3.95 -7.35
CA ILE A 54 -5.11 -4.53 -7.43
C ILE A 54 -5.74 -4.24 -8.80
N GLN A 55 -5.60 -3.02 -9.33
CA GLN A 55 -6.12 -2.67 -10.66
C GLN A 55 -5.49 -3.53 -11.76
N GLU A 56 -4.19 -3.71 -11.74
CA GLU A 56 -3.48 -4.55 -12.71
C GLU A 56 -3.92 -6.01 -12.63
N ALA A 57 -4.05 -6.55 -11.41
CA ALA A 57 -4.55 -7.91 -11.20
C ALA A 57 -5.98 -8.08 -11.75
N PHE A 58 -6.86 -7.11 -11.53
CA PHE A 58 -8.24 -7.14 -12.02
C PHE A 58 -8.33 -7.00 -13.55
N ILE A 59 -7.47 -6.20 -14.14
CA ILE A 59 -7.37 -6.06 -15.59
C ILE A 59 -6.88 -7.38 -16.21
N ASN A 60 -5.88 -8.01 -15.62
CA ASN A 60 -5.37 -9.31 -16.08
C ASN A 60 -6.44 -10.40 -15.96
N TYR A 61 -7.17 -10.42 -14.86
CA TYR A 61 -8.32 -11.31 -14.68
C TYR A 61 -9.39 -11.07 -15.76
N PHE A 62 -9.71 -9.82 -16.04
CA PHE A 62 -10.68 -9.47 -17.09
C PHE A 62 -10.24 -9.94 -18.47
N TYR A 63 -8.97 -9.76 -18.84
CA TYR A 63 -8.45 -10.26 -20.12
C TYR A 63 -8.49 -11.79 -20.19
N TYR A 64 -8.24 -12.47 -19.10
CA TYR A 64 -8.35 -13.93 -19.05
C TYR A 64 -9.79 -14.38 -19.26
N THR A 65 -10.75 -13.81 -18.55
CA THR A 65 -12.18 -14.12 -18.70
C THR A 65 -12.72 -13.73 -20.09
N TYR A 66 -12.18 -12.67 -20.67
CA TYR A 66 -12.47 -12.29 -22.06
C TYR A 66 -12.01 -13.35 -23.04
N SER A 67 -10.85 -13.94 -22.86
CA SER A 67 -10.29 -14.96 -23.74
C SER A 67 -11.08 -16.27 -23.76
N ILE A 68 -11.76 -16.59 -22.66
CA ILE A 68 -12.65 -17.76 -22.53
C ILE A 68 -14.10 -17.49 -22.90
N GLY A 69 -14.42 -16.24 -23.34
CA GLY A 69 -15.74 -15.85 -23.83
C GLY A 69 -16.74 -15.36 -22.77
N THR A 70 -16.35 -15.25 -21.52
CA THR A 70 -17.18 -14.78 -20.40
C THR A 70 -16.58 -13.54 -19.72
N PRO A 71 -16.48 -12.39 -20.41
CA PRO A 71 -15.77 -11.23 -19.88
C PRO A 71 -16.44 -10.66 -18.63
N HIS A 72 -15.76 -10.68 -17.52
CA HIS A 72 -16.19 -10.08 -16.26
C HIS A 72 -15.00 -9.75 -15.36
N TYR A 73 -15.20 -8.85 -14.38
CA TYR A 73 -14.26 -8.59 -13.31
C TYR A 73 -14.46 -9.54 -12.13
N PRO A 74 -13.51 -9.63 -11.18
CA PRO A 74 -13.69 -10.45 -9.98
C PRO A 74 -15.01 -10.13 -9.25
N PRO A 75 -15.72 -11.13 -8.69
CA PRO A 75 -16.92 -10.90 -7.91
C PRO A 75 -16.60 -10.14 -6.58
N PRO A 76 -17.56 -9.42 -6.00
CA PRO A 76 -18.91 -9.23 -6.51
C PRO A 76 -18.96 -8.16 -7.59
N PRO A 77 -19.62 -8.41 -8.73
CA PRO A 77 -19.98 -7.33 -9.65
C PRO A 77 -21.12 -6.59 -9.02
N ASP A 78 -21.01 -5.31 -8.68
CA ASP A 78 -22.23 -4.60 -8.36
C ASP A 78 -22.13 -3.09 -8.18
N SER A 79 -23.30 -2.52 -7.92
CA SER A 79 -23.62 -1.12 -7.74
C SER A 79 -23.02 -0.50 -6.47
N LEU A 80 -22.58 -1.28 -5.50
CA LEU A 80 -22.07 -0.79 -4.21
C LEU A 80 -20.56 -1.04 -4.05
N MET A 81 -19.88 -0.09 -3.42
CA MET A 81 -18.49 -0.26 -2.98
C MET A 81 -18.47 -1.23 -1.79
N THR A 82 -17.70 -2.32 -1.89
CA THR A 82 -17.61 -3.32 -0.83
C THR A 82 -16.17 -3.84 -0.71
N ASP A 83 -15.82 -4.36 0.45
CA ASP A 83 -14.59 -5.12 0.73
C ASP A 83 -14.83 -6.64 0.73
N GLU A 84 -16.09 -7.08 0.54
CA GLU A 84 -16.45 -8.50 0.50
C GLU A 84 -15.74 -9.27 -0.62
N TRP A 85 -15.28 -8.58 -1.65
CA TRP A 85 -14.53 -9.17 -2.75
C TRP A 85 -13.28 -9.94 -2.29
N CYS A 86 -12.68 -9.54 -1.17
CA CYS A 86 -11.49 -10.19 -0.62
C CYS A 86 -11.73 -11.65 -0.21
N ASN A 87 -12.98 -12.01 0.07
CA ASN A 87 -13.40 -13.34 0.50
C ASN A 87 -14.43 -13.97 -0.44
N ALA A 88 -14.77 -13.29 -1.54
CA ALA A 88 -15.76 -13.81 -2.49
C ALA A 88 -15.20 -15.04 -3.22
N PRO A 89 -16.05 -16.06 -3.48
CA PRO A 89 -15.64 -17.17 -4.33
C PRO A 89 -15.42 -16.65 -5.76
N MET A 90 -14.36 -17.12 -6.39
CA MET A 90 -14.08 -16.84 -7.79
C MET A 90 -14.91 -17.73 -8.71
N ASP A 91 -14.99 -17.34 -9.99
CA ASP A 91 -15.69 -18.14 -10.99
C ASP A 91 -15.00 -19.52 -11.14
N SER A 92 -15.79 -20.60 -11.00
CA SER A 92 -15.29 -21.97 -11.11
C SER A 92 -14.78 -22.34 -12.52
N SER A 93 -15.07 -21.54 -13.53
CA SER A 93 -14.58 -21.73 -14.90
C SER A 93 -13.14 -21.30 -15.11
N ILE A 94 -12.52 -20.69 -14.10
CA ILE A 94 -11.14 -20.19 -14.12
C ILE A 94 -10.29 -20.90 -13.06
N ASN A 95 -8.97 -20.83 -13.24
CA ASN A 95 -8.02 -21.51 -12.34
C ASN A 95 -7.86 -20.84 -10.96
N TYR A 96 -8.54 -19.74 -10.71
CA TYR A 96 -8.50 -19.04 -9.43
C TYR A 96 -9.70 -19.46 -8.56
N GLN A 97 -9.44 -19.89 -7.34
CA GLN A 97 -10.48 -20.24 -6.36
C GLN A 97 -10.77 -19.10 -5.40
N THR A 98 -9.75 -18.32 -5.07
CA THR A 98 -9.83 -17.20 -4.14
C THR A 98 -9.18 -15.94 -4.71
N PRO A 99 -9.61 -14.75 -4.29
CA PRO A 99 -8.97 -13.48 -4.71
C PRO A 99 -7.48 -13.40 -4.36
N ASN A 100 -7.03 -14.08 -3.33
CA ASN A 100 -5.62 -14.11 -2.94
C ASN A 100 -4.71 -14.64 -4.05
N GLU A 101 -5.21 -15.57 -4.85
CA GLU A 101 -4.45 -16.19 -5.96
C GLU A 101 -4.20 -15.24 -7.13
N LEU A 102 -4.93 -14.11 -7.19
CA LEU A 102 -4.68 -13.06 -8.19
C LEU A 102 -3.37 -12.33 -7.97
N PHE A 103 -2.83 -12.41 -6.76
CA PHE A 103 -1.64 -11.66 -6.36
C PHE A 103 -0.46 -12.61 -6.19
N GLY A 104 0.68 -12.24 -6.76
CA GLY A 104 1.91 -13.03 -6.65
C GLY A 104 2.44 -13.22 -5.22
N THR A 105 1.94 -12.41 -4.28
CA THR A 105 2.24 -12.53 -2.84
C THR A 105 1.38 -13.57 -2.14
N GLY A 106 0.31 -14.07 -2.78
CA GLY A 106 -0.67 -14.96 -2.17
C GLY A 106 -1.61 -14.30 -1.16
N GLU A 107 -1.59 -12.97 -1.06
CA GLU A 107 -2.46 -12.19 -0.19
C GLU A 107 -2.97 -10.94 -0.90
N VAL A 108 -4.23 -10.59 -0.62
CA VAL A 108 -4.83 -9.34 -1.09
C VAL A 108 -4.11 -8.15 -0.47
N PRO A 109 -3.61 -7.18 -1.28
CA PRO A 109 -2.99 -5.97 -0.75
C PRO A 109 -3.97 -5.17 0.12
N LYS A 110 -3.48 -4.67 1.25
CA LYS A 110 -4.24 -3.88 2.21
C LYS A 110 -3.68 -2.46 2.29
N ASN A 111 -4.51 -1.54 2.77
CA ASN A 111 -4.10 -0.16 2.99
C ASN A 111 -3.12 -0.03 4.19
N SER A 112 -2.62 1.17 4.45
CA SER A 112 -1.67 1.45 5.54
C SER A 112 -2.22 1.16 6.94
N ASN A 113 -3.55 1.07 7.09
CA ASN A 113 -4.23 0.72 8.33
C ASN A 113 -4.60 -0.76 8.41
N ASN A 114 -4.06 -1.59 7.50
CA ASN A 114 -4.33 -3.02 7.38
C ASN A 114 -5.79 -3.38 7.06
N ASN A 115 -6.54 -2.44 6.49
CA ASN A 115 -7.90 -2.68 6.01
C ASN A 115 -7.88 -3.02 4.51
N PRO A 116 -8.82 -3.84 4.02
CA PRO A 116 -9.00 -4.09 2.60
C PRO A 116 -9.45 -2.81 1.88
N PHE A 117 -9.16 -2.74 0.59
CA PHE A 117 -9.68 -1.68 -0.27
C PHE A 117 -11.12 -1.97 -0.69
N LEU A 118 -11.91 -0.93 -0.81
CA LEU A 118 -13.26 -1.03 -1.34
C LEU A 118 -13.21 -1.14 -2.87
N TYR A 119 -14.03 -2.02 -3.42
CA TYR A 119 -14.09 -2.30 -4.84
C TYR A 119 -15.52 -2.24 -5.36
N ARG A 120 -15.66 -1.73 -6.58
CA ARG A 120 -16.90 -1.75 -7.33
C ARG A 120 -16.62 -1.95 -8.81
N SER A 121 -17.43 -2.77 -9.45
CA SER A 121 -17.47 -2.88 -10.91
C SER A 121 -18.92 -2.72 -11.41
N TRP A 122 -19.08 -2.13 -12.58
CA TRP A 122 -20.40 -1.98 -13.20
C TRP A 122 -20.31 -1.96 -14.72
N ILE A 123 -21.42 -2.27 -15.35
CA ILE A 123 -21.58 -2.24 -16.80
C ILE A 123 -22.35 -0.97 -17.16
N GLU A 124 -21.82 -0.22 -18.09
CA GLU A 124 -22.44 0.98 -18.67
C GLU A 124 -22.79 0.70 -20.14
N ASN A 125 -24.03 0.91 -20.52
CA ASN A 125 -24.47 0.82 -21.90
C ASN A 125 -24.16 2.14 -22.62
N VAL A 126 -23.24 2.09 -23.58
CA VAL A 126 -22.73 3.31 -24.28
C VAL A 126 -23.53 3.61 -25.56
N GLY A 127 -24.63 2.90 -25.82
CA GLY A 127 -25.37 2.95 -27.08
C GLY A 127 -24.83 1.98 -28.14
N ASP A 128 -25.58 1.84 -29.23
CA ASP A 128 -25.25 0.91 -30.34
C ASP A 128 -25.00 -0.55 -29.93
N GLY A 129 -25.57 -0.99 -28.81
CA GLY A 129 -25.38 -2.34 -28.27
C GLY A 129 -24.00 -2.58 -27.62
N ARG A 130 -23.16 -1.54 -27.56
CA ARG A 130 -21.84 -1.64 -26.91
C ARG A 130 -21.96 -1.47 -25.39
N GLN A 131 -21.23 -2.31 -24.67
CA GLN A 131 -21.12 -2.25 -23.21
C GLN A 131 -19.70 -1.83 -22.80
N LYS A 132 -19.61 -0.87 -21.91
CA LYS A 132 -18.37 -0.49 -21.23
C LYS A 132 -18.39 -1.04 -19.82
N ARG A 133 -17.31 -1.74 -19.46
CA ARG A 133 -17.12 -2.26 -18.11
C ARG A 133 -16.18 -1.34 -17.35
N ASN A 134 -16.61 -0.88 -16.22
CA ASN A 134 -15.89 0.08 -15.39
C ASN A 134 -15.53 -0.56 -14.06
N ILE A 135 -14.40 -0.14 -13.49
CA ILE A 135 -13.98 -0.51 -12.14
C ILE A 135 -13.55 0.73 -11.36
N VAL A 136 -13.73 0.69 -10.05
CA VAL A 136 -13.16 1.65 -9.14
C VAL A 136 -12.70 0.95 -7.86
N ILE A 137 -11.55 1.36 -7.33
CA ILE A 137 -10.95 0.88 -6.10
C ILE A 137 -10.63 2.11 -5.23
N LYS A 138 -10.95 2.04 -3.94
CA LYS A 138 -10.70 3.11 -2.97
C LYS A 138 -10.13 2.57 -1.66
#